data_ee494272e20cbfe261dd62417b633a99
#
_entry.id   ee494272e20cbfe261dd62417b633a99
#
_cell.length_a   1.000
_cell.length_b   1.000
_cell.length_c   1.000
_cell.angle_alpha   90.00
_cell.angle_beta   90.00
_cell.angle_gamma   90.00
#
_symmetry.space_group_name_H-M   'P 1'
#
loop_
_entity.id
_entity.type
_entity.pdbx_description
1 polymer ?
#
loop_
_entity_poly.entity_id
_entity_poly.type
_entity_poly.pdbx_seq_one_letter_code
_entity_poly.pdbx_strand_id
1 'polypeptide(L)'
;RRPIRPKNTRAPTAAAAGAAGAPGPAGASGAAAAPAEPTGLPYDVRPLLKPAKKYLGIAADGAPLSMAAVDEFTAKAGKKPNMIEFYSGWGDEYDSKGARNAWDSGALPYIAWEPFTVSLADIAAGKSDDYVKRYAAGIRNANVPVAISFAHEFNGGWYEWGTKHATAADFVAAYQHLHDVFAQLGVGQVIWVWSPNSINPMPAVALKPYYPGDTYVDWVGIVAYYTHLEAGTFDTLYTPTLTQIRTFTQKPWLIAETGSEPGARKPADIANLAANVIKRPDCLGFIWFNINKETNWRIDSDPQALSSFKQAVSDGRYGFDVKSP
;
A
#
# COMPACT_ATOMS: atom_id res chain seq x y z
N ARG A 1 -13.43 18.91 -11.70
CA ARG A 1 -11.98 19.16 -11.82
C ARG A 1 -11.28 17.97 -11.17
N ARG A 2 -10.26 17.40 -11.83
CA ARG A 2 -9.52 16.25 -11.31
C ARG A 2 -8.74 16.67 -10.05
N PRO A 3 -8.73 15.86 -8.97
CA PRO A 3 -7.76 16.04 -7.90
C PRO A 3 -6.35 15.96 -8.50
N ILE A 4 -5.43 16.76 -7.99
CA ILE A 4 -4.01 16.63 -8.33
C ILE A 4 -3.54 15.35 -7.68
N ARG A 5 -3.16 14.37 -8.51
CA ARG A 5 -2.76 13.05 -8.05
C ARG A 5 -1.52 12.55 -8.74
N PRO A 6 -0.73 11.77 -8.02
CA PRO A 6 0.32 11.01 -8.64
C PRO A 6 -0.27 10.14 -9.76
N LYS A 7 0.19 10.32 -10.99
CA LYS A 7 0.04 9.29 -12.01
C LYS A 7 1.10 8.25 -11.71
N ASN A 8 0.71 7.06 -11.29
CA ASN A 8 1.64 5.95 -11.23
C ASN A 8 2.22 5.72 -12.62
N THR A 9 3.42 6.19 -12.82
CA THR A 9 4.25 5.72 -13.92
C THR A 9 5.14 4.64 -13.35
N ARG A 10 5.02 3.45 -13.92
CA ARG A 10 5.89 2.30 -13.77
C ARG A 10 7.34 2.78 -13.51
N ALA A 11 7.94 2.36 -12.43
CA ALA A 11 9.38 2.50 -12.26
C ALA A 11 10.05 1.89 -13.51
N PRO A 12 11.03 2.56 -14.14
CA PRO A 12 11.67 1.98 -15.32
C PRO A 12 12.37 0.69 -14.91
N THR A 13 11.86 -0.43 -15.42
CA THR A 13 12.63 -1.68 -15.43
C THR A 13 13.91 -1.38 -16.20
N ALA A 14 15.06 -1.56 -15.60
CA ALA A 14 16.35 -1.42 -16.24
C ALA A 14 16.39 -2.35 -17.46
N ALA A 15 16.32 -1.77 -18.65
CA ALA A 15 16.50 -2.48 -19.91
C ALA A 15 17.98 -2.88 -20.00
N ALA A 16 18.24 -4.17 -19.86
CA ALA A 16 19.54 -4.73 -20.19
C ALA A 16 19.74 -4.61 -21.71
N ALA A 17 20.73 -3.83 -22.12
CA ALA A 17 21.18 -3.77 -23.51
C ALA A 17 21.69 -5.15 -23.94
N GLY A 18 20.99 -5.80 -24.87
CA GLY A 18 21.35 -7.06 -25.46
C GLY A 18 22.47 -6.88 -26.50
N ALA A 19 23.58 -7.55 -26.33
CA ALA A 19 24.55 -7.80 -27.34
C ALA A 19 24.18 -9.09 -28.10
N ALA A 20 24.08 -8.99 -29.43
CA ALA A 20 23.81 -10.12 -30.30
C ALA A 20 25.01 -11.08 -30.31
N GLY A 21 24.79 -12.37 -30.01
CA GLY A 21 25.71 -13.47 -30.17
C GLY A 21 25.03 -14.62 -30.90
N ALA A 22 25.72 -15.19 -31.87
CA ALA A 22 25.27 -16.23 -32.80
C ALA A 22 24.94 -17.58 -32.17
N PRO A 23 24.20 -18.47 -32.87
CA PRO A 23 23.63 -19.71 -32.26
C PRO A 23 24.64 -20.83 -32.11
N GLY A 24 24.74 -21.41 -30.95
CA GLY A 24 25.40 -22.68 -30.69
C GLY A 24 24.36 -23.81 -30.42
N PRO A 25 24.76 -25.11 -30.50
CA PRO A 25 23.85 -26.22 -30.76
C PRO A 25 23.03 -26.64 -29.51
N ALA A 26 21.87 -27.19 -29.81
CA ALA A 26 20.89 -27.68 -28.86
C ALA A 26 21.48 -28.64 -27.81
N GLY A 27 21.42 -28.23 -26.55
CA GLY A 27 21.67 -29.07 -25.41
C GLY A 27 20.34 -29.35 -24.66
N ALA A 28 20.18 -30.57 -24.22
CA ALA A 28 19.02 -31.18 -23.63
C ALA A 28 18.32 -30.28 -22.58
N SER A 29 17.00 -30.18 -22.73
CA SER A 29 16.05 -29.60 -21.81
C SER A 29 16.07 -30.35 -20.49
N GLY A 30 16.82 -29.87 -19.52
CA GLY A 30 16.63 -30.21 -18.13
C GLY A 30 15.39 -29.44 -17.64
N ALA A 31 14.31 -30.14 -17.33
CA ALA A 31 13.17 -29.57 -16.62
C ALA A 31 13.69 -28.92 -15.33
N ALA A 32 13.54 -27.60 -15.21
CA ALA A 32 13.82 -26.90 -13.98
C ALA A 32 12.92 -27.52 -12.90
N ALA A 33 13.54 -28.05 -11.84
CA ALA A 33 12.84 -28.59 -10.69
C ALA A 33 11.94 -27.50 -10.13
N ALA A 34 10.67 -27.83 -9.89
CA ALA A 34 9.73 -26.94 -9.22
C ALA A 34 10.36 -26.48 -7.90
N PRO A 35 10.22 -25.22 -7.52
CA PRO A 35 10.73 -24.75 -6.22
C PRO A 35 10.19 -25.63 -5.12
N ALA A 36 11.08 -26.06 -4.21
CA ALA A 36 10.69 -26.86 -3.05
C ALA A 36 9.62 -26.12 -2.25
N GLU A 37 8.55 -26.81 -1.88
CA GLU A 37 7.51 -26.22 -1.05
C GLU A 37 8.12 -25.79 0.29
N PRO A 38 7.71 -24.60 0.83
CA PRO A 38 8.23 -24.12 2.10
C PRO A 38 7.83 -25.08 3.23
N THR A 39 8.80 -25.50 4.04
CA THR A 39 8.64 -26.49 5.10
C THR A 39 8.08 -25.94 6.41
N GLY A 40 7.84 -24.63 6.51
CA GLY A 40 7.36 -23.96 7.73
C GLY A 40 5.89 -23.51 7.65
N LEU A 41 5.30 -23.21 8.81
CA LEU A 41 4.01 -22.54 8.87
C LEU A 41 4.11 -21.12 8.31
N PRO A 42 3.02 -20.57 7.70
CA PRO A 42 2.95 -19.17 7.34
C PRO A 42 3.20 -18.29 8.56
N TYR A 43 3.84 -17.12 8.35
CA TYR A 43 3.98 -16.13 9.42
C TYR A 43 2.60 -15.74 9.96
N ASP A 44 2.46 -15.72 11.29
CA ASP A 44 1.22 -15.33 11.94
C ASP A 44 1.10 -13.80 11.98
N VAL A 45 0.21 -13.24 11.17
CA VAL A 45 0.00 -11.78 11.08
C VAL A 45 -0.86 -11.20 12.21
N ARG A 46 -1.52 -12.04 13.01
CA ARG A 46 -2.47 -11.57 14.04
C ARG A 46 -1.88 -10.53 15.00
N PRO A 47 -0.63 -10.64 15.46
CA PRO A 47 -0.02 -9.61 16.32
C PRO A 47 0.13 -8.24 15.65
N LEU A 48 0.22 -8.23 14.29
CA LEU A 48 0.36 -7.00 13.51
C LEU A 48 -0.97 -6.28 13.26
N LEU A 49 -2.10 -6.95 13.46
CA LEU A 49 -3.42 -6.41 13.07
C LEU A 49 -3.88 -5.24 13.95
N LYS A 50 -3.52 -5.23 15.22
CA LYS A 50 -3.89 -4.18 16.19
C LYS A 50 -2.75 -3.91 17.19
N PRO A 51 -1.62 -3.39 16.72
CA PRO A 51 -0.51 -3.07 17.61
C PRO A 51 -0.90 -1.97 18.61
N ALA A 52 -0.24 -1.94 19.76
CA ALA A 52 -0.48 -0.94 20.78
C ALA A 52 -0.04 0.47 20.37
N LYS A 53 0.96 0.55 19.48
CA LYS A 53 1.51 1.79 18.94
C LYS A 53 1.12 1.97 17.48
N LYS A 54 1.46 3.12 16.90
CA LYS A 54 1.09 3.52 15.55
C LYS A 54 2.17 3.16 14.53
N TYR A 55 1.75 2.68 13.38
CA TYR A 55 2.64 2.60 12.22
C TYR A 55 3.06 3.99 11.76
N LEU A 56 4.34 4.14 11.48
CA LEU A 56 4.92 5.23 10.71
C LEU A 56 5.36 4.65 9.38
N GLY A 57 4.55 4.82 8.35
CA GLY A 57 4.81 4.30 7.02
C GLY A 57 5.36 5.36 6.07
N ILE A 58 6.08 4.91 5.05
CA ILE A 58 6.47 5.74 3.91
C ILE A 58 6.36 4.98 2.60
N ALA A 59 6.08 5.74 1.50
CA ALA A 59 6.44 5.37 0.15
C ALA A 59 7.60 6.26 -0.28
N ALA A 60 8.67 5.69 -0.84
CA ALA A 60 9.86 6.43 -1.24
C ALA A 60 10.48 5.84 -2.50
N ASP A 61 11.14 6.69 -3.31
CA ASP A 61 11.70 6.29 -4.60
C ASP A 61 12.65 5.10 -4.49
N GLY A 62 12.38 4.05 -5.26
CA GLY A 62 13.18 2.83 -5.34
C GLY A 62 13.09 1.92 -4.12
N ALA A 63 12.40 2.32 -3.05
CA ALA A 63 12.17 1.48 -1.89
C ALA A 63 11.12 0.41 -2.19
N PRO A 64 11.21 -0.77 -1.56
CA PRO A 64 12.26 -1.25 -0.68
C PRO A 64 13.36 -2.04 -1.38
N LEU A 65 13.36 -2.09 -2.73
CA LEU A 65 14.40 -2.79 -3.48
C LEU A 65 15.79 -2.14 -3.23
N SER A 66 15.80 -0.80 -3.16
CA SER A 66 16.89 -0.01 -2.59
C SER A 66 16.40 0.67 -1.32
N MET A 67 17.19 0.57 -0.23
CA MET A 67 16.87 1.19 1.05
C MET A 67 17.42 2.61 1.18
N ALA A 68 18.14 3.13 0.18
CA ALA A 68 18.80 4.44 0.25
C ALA A 68 17.83 5.59 0.59
N ALA A 69 16.64 5.63 -0.05
CA ALA A 69 15.63 6.66 0.24
C ALA A 69 15.00 6.50 1.64
N VAL A 70 14.92 5.27 2.14
CA VAL A 70 14.46 4.99 3.52
C VAL A 70 15.48 5.46 4.55
N ASP A 71 16.76 5.24 4.27
CA ASP A 71 17.85 5.68 5.15
C ASP A 71 17.94 7.22 5.17
N GLU A 72 17.80 7.86 4.03
CA GLU A 72 17.72 9.32 3.91
C GLU A 72 16.53 9.88 4.69
N PHE A 73 15.35 9.29 4.52
CA PHE A 73 14.15 9.67 5.30
C PHE A 73 14.41 9.52 6.80
N THR A 74 14.97 8.39 7.22
CA THR A 74 15.27 8.12 8.64
C THR A 74 16.21 9.16 9.24
N ALA A 75 17.27 9.53 8.52
CA ALA A 75 18.19 10.56 8.95
C ALA A 75 17.52 11.93 9.11
N LYS A 76 16.65 12.30 8.16
CA LYS A 76 15.92 13.58 8.17
C LYS A 76 14.80 13.61 9.21
N ALA A 77 13.98 12.59 9.27
CA ALA A 77 12.85 12.50 10.20
C ALA A 77 13.31 12.26 11.66
N GLY A 78 14.50 11.71 11.86
CA GLY A 78 14.98 11.31 13.18
C GLY A 78 14.24 10.08 13.75
N LYS A 79 13.47 9.39 12.92
CA LYS A 79 12.75 8.17 13.28
C LYS A 79 12.64 7.24 12.08
N LYS A 80 12.92 5.96 12.32
CA LYS A 80 12.83 4.92 11.29
C LYS A 80 11.37 4.57 11.01
N PRO A 81 10.96 4.43 9.73
CA PRO A 81 9.65 3.91 9.40
C PRO A 81 9.57 2.42 9.74
N ASN A 82 8.39 1.99 10.16
CA ASN A 82 8.09 0.57 10.41
C ASN A 82 7.01 0.00 9.46
N MET A 83 6.74 0.69 8.38
CA MET A 83 5.97 0.23 7.23
C MET A 83 6.54 0.89 5.97
N ILE A 84 6.70 0.11 4.90
CA ILE A 84 7.19 0.63 3.61
C ILE A 84 6.24 0.20 2.53
N GLU A 85 5.63 1.19 1.88
CA GLU A 85 4.75 0.99 0.74
C GLU A 85 5.55 0.98 -0.56
N PHE A 86 5.17 0.05 -1.44
CA PHE A 86 5.65 -0.03 -2.80
C PHE A 86 4.56 -0.58 -3.71
N TYR A 87 4.74 -0.38 -5.01
CA TYR A 87 3.72 -0.66 -6.02
C TYR A 87 4.11 -1.88 -6.83
N SER A 88 3.13 -2.77 -7.09
CA SER A 88 3.27 -3.95 -7.92
C SER A 88 2.22 -3.92 -9.02
N GLY A 89 2.63 -3.86 -10.28
CA GLY A 89 1.72 -3.90 -11.42
C GLY A 89 1.22 -5.32 -11.68
N TRP A 90 0.04 -5.44 -12.27
CA TRP A 90 -0.47 -6.74 -12.69
C TRP A 90 0.42 -7.37 -13.75
N GLY A 91 0.86 -8.59 -13.51
CA GLY A 91 1.83 -9.31 -14.33
C GLY A 91 3.27 -9.25 -13.82
N ASP A 92 3.57 -8.36 -12.87
CA ASP A 92 4.87 -8.36 -12.20
C ASP A 92 4.99 -9.57 -11.26
N GLU A 93 6.17 -10.15 -11.16
CA GLU A 93 6.44 -11.17 -10.14
C GLU A 93 6.49 -10.51 -8.75
N TYR A 94 6.18 -11.29 -7.71
CA TYR A 94 6.31 -10.80 -6.33
C TYR A 94 7.75 -10.40 -6.02
N ASP A 95 7.95 -9.15 -5.60
CA ASP A 95 9.27 -8.66 -5.20
C ASP A 95 9.66 -9.17 -3.80
N SER A 96 10.08 -10.44 -3.77
CA SER A 96 10.50 -11.09 -2.53
C SER A 96 11.75 -10.45 -1.92
N LYS A 97 12.64 -9.87 -2.75
CA LYS A 97 13.84 -9.17 -2.28
C LYS A 97 13.47 -7.85 -1.62
N GLY A 98 12.64 -7.05 -2.25
CA GLY A 98 12.16 -5.79 -1.67
C GLY A 98 11.39 -6.02 -0.37
N ALA A 99 10.47 -6.98 -0.36
CA ALA A 99 9.75 -7.34 0.86
C ALA A 99 10.68 -7.80 1.99
N ARG A 100 11.71 -8.59 1.68
CA ARG A 100 12.73 -9.02 2.65
C ARG A 100 13.53 -7.83 3.17
N ASN A 101 13.97 -6.92 2.30
CA ASN A 101 14.68 -5.71 2.70
C ASN A 101 13.86 -4.86 3.67
N ALA A 102 12.57 -4.65 3.38
CA ALA A 102 11.68 -3.93 4.27
C ALA A 102 11.59 -4.63 5.64
N TRP A 103 11.28 -5.93 5.64
CA TRP A 103 11.13 -6.70 6.87
C TRP A 103 12.42 -6.77 7.71
N ASP A 104 13.55 -6.99 7.08
CA ASP A 104 14.85 -7.05 7.76
C ASP A 104 15.23 -5.69 8.34
N SER A 105 14.79 -4.61 7.72
CA SER A 105 14.93 -3.26 8.26
C SER A 105 14.04 -2.96 9.47
N GLY A 106 13.08 -3.82 9.81
CA GLY A 106 12.09 -3.62 10.88
C GLY A 106 10.82 -2.92 10.41
N ALA A 107 10.49 -3.01 9.11
CA ALA A 107 9.29 -2.44 8.53
C ALA A 107 8.40 -3.52 7.90
N LEU A 108 7.07 -3.41 8.09
CA LEU A 108 6.09 -4.23 7.39
C LEU A 108 6.05 -3.82 5.91
N PRO A 109 6.29 -4.74 4.96
CA PRO A 109 6.02 -4.48 3.54
C PRO A 109 4.53 -4.21 3.32
N TYR A 110 4.22 -3.15 2.59
CA TYR A 110 2.85 -2.80 2.18
C TYR A 110 2.82 -2.68 0.66
N ILE A 111 2.01 -3.47 0.00
CA ILE A 111 1.93 -3.52 -1.46
C ILE A 111 0.63 -2.90 -1.94
N ALA A 112 0.75 -1.86 -2.77
CA ALA A 112 -0.33 -1.42 -3.64
C ALA A 112 -0.32 -2.28 -4.91
N TRP A 113 -1.24 -3.24 -5.01
CA TRP A 113 -1.31 -4.17 -6.14
C TRP A 113 -2.28 -3.68 -7.19
N GLU A 114 -1.74 -3.33 -8.36
CA GLU A 114 -2.40 -2.46 -9.34
C GLU A 114 -2.77 -3.21 -10.63
N PRO A 115 -4.07 -3.49 -10.88
CA PRO A 115 -4.53 -4.24 -12.04
C PRO A 115 -4.69 -3.36 -13.29
N PHE A 116 -3.62 -2.67 -13.75
CA PHE A 116 -3.68 -1.78 -14.92
C PHE A 116 -4.00 -2.49 -16.24
N THR A 117 -3.62 -3.77 -16.38
CA THR A 117 -3.62 -4.47 -17.67
C THR A 117 -4.71 -5.54 -17.77
N VAL A 118 -5.59 -5.62 -16.76
CA VAL A 118 -6.64 -6.64 -16.68
C VAL A 118 -7.91 -6.03 -16.09
N SER A 119 -9.07 -6.48 -16.55
CA SER A 119 -10.34 -6.07 -15.94
C SER A 119 -10.60 -6.79 -14.62
N LEU A 120 -11.30 -6.12 -13.71
CA LEU A 120 -11.71 -6.75 -12.44
C LEU A 120 -12.64 -7.94 -12.67
N ALA A 121 -13.51 -7.88 -13.70
CA ALA A 121 -14.37 -8.98 -14.08
C ALA A 121 -13.58 -10.23 -14.54
N ASP A 122 -12.47 -10.04 -15.26
CA ASP A 122 -11.60 -11.13 -15.70
C ASP A 122 -10.82 -11.74 -14.53
N ILE A 123 -10.40 -10.93 -13.56
CA ILE A 123 -9.81 -11.43 -12.31
C ILE A 123 -10.84 -12.29 -11.56
N ALA A 124 -12.04 -11.77 -11.35
CA ALA A 124 -13.13 -12.47 -10.68
C ALA A 124 -13.50 -13.80 -11.35
N ALA A 125 -13.40 -13.86 -12.69
CA ALA A 125 -13.63 -15.07 -13.48
C ALA A 125 -12.47 -16.07 -13.48
N GLY A 126 -11.38 -15.78 -12.77
CA GLY A 126 -10.21 -16.66 -12.66
C GLY A 126 -9.31 -16.71 -13.90
N LYS A 127 -9.48 -15.78 -14.85
CA LYS A 127 -8.69 -15.79 -16.10
C LYS A 127 -7.21 -15.52 -15.89
N SER A 128 -6.82 -15.01 -14.73
CA SER A 128 -5.43 -14.76 -14.33
C SER A 128 -4.93 -15.67 -13.22
N ASP A 129 -5.62 -16.76 -12.90
CA ASP A 129 -5.32 -17.60 -11.75
C ASP A 129 -3.89 -18.17 -11.74
N ASP A 130 -3.35 -18.50 -12.91
CA ASP A 130 -1.95 -18.97 -13.00
C ASP A 130 -0.96 -17.90 -12.55
N TYR A 131 -1.21 -16.64 -12.89
CA TYR A 131 -0.42 -15.50 -12.42
C TYR A 131 -0.63 -15.30 -10.90
N VAL A 132 -1.88 -15.26 -10.46
CA VAL A 132 -2.22 -15.07 -9.04
C VAL A 132 -1.58 -16.13 -8.16
N LYS A 133 -1.61 -17.40 -8.59
CA LYS A 133 -0.98 -18.52 -7.89
C LYS A 133 0.53 -18.38 -7.80
N ARG A 134 1.20 -17.94 -8.88
CA ARG A 134 2.65 -17.68 -8.84
C ARG A 134 2.99 -16.53 -7.89
N TYR A 135 2.22 -15.45 -7.92
CA TYR A 135 2.39 -14.32 -7.01
C TYR A 135 2.22 -14.74 -5.54
N ALA A 136 1.16 -15.49 -5.24
CA ALA A 136 0.89 -16.03 -3.93
C ALA A 136 1.99 -17.02 -3.46
N ALA A 137 2.49 -17.87 -4.36
CA ALA A 137 3.62 -18.75 -4.07
C ALA A 137 4.90 -17.97 -3.75
N GLY A 138 5.16 -16.86 -4.43
CA GLY A 138 6.27 -15.96 -4.11
C GLY A 138 6.19 -15.42 -2.68
N ILE A 139 5.02 -14.97 -2.25
CA ILE A 139 4.77 -14.54 -0.88
C ILE A 139 4.98 -15.69 0.11
N ARG A 140 4.40 -16.86 -0.17
CA ARG A 140 4.49 -18.04 0.68
C ARG A 140 5.94 -18.47 0.87
N ASN A 141 6.73 -18.47 -0.20
CA ASN A 141 8.14 -18.87 -0.19
C ASN A 141 9.03 -17.87 0.57
N ALA A 142 8.77 -16.58 0.43
CA ALA A 142 9.48 -15.54 1.18
C ALA A 142 9.21 -15.67 2.68
N ASN A 143 8.02 -16.10 3.05
CA ASN A 143 7.51 -16.20 4.42
C ASN A 143 7.77 -14.93 5.28
N VAL A 144 7.55 -13.79 4.67
CA VAL A 144 7.55 -12.47 5.29
C VAL A 144 6.11 -11.98 5.34
N PRO A 145 5.62 -11.42 6.46
CA PRO A 145 4.28 -10.84 6.48
C PRO A 145 4.22 -9.66 5.54
N VAL A 146 3.09 -9.49 4.88
CA VAL A 146 2.86 -8.41 3.93
C VAL A 146 1.43 -7.89 4.02
N ALA A 147 1.25 -6.58 3.96
CA ALA A 147 -0.06 -5.98 3.75
C ALA A 147 -0.28 -5.78 2.24
N ILE A 148 -1.44 -6.16 1.73
CA ILE A 148 -1.80 -6.00 0.32
C ILE A 148 -3.05 -5.12 0.20
N SER A 149 -2.88 -3.99 -0.48
CA SER A 149 -3.96 -3.10 -0.91
C SER A 149 -4.22 -3.34 -2.39
N PHE A 150 -5.21 -4.18 -2.71
CA PHE A 150 -5.57 -4.47 -4.08
C PHE A 150 -6.49 -3.39 -4.65
N ALA A 151 -6.18 -2.89 -5.86
CA ALA A 151 -7.00 -1.95 -6.61
C ALA A 151 -7.46 -0.75 -5.77
N HIS A 152 -6.50 -0.09 -5.10
CA HIS A 152 -6.76 1.06 -4.23
C HIS A 152 -7.48 2.20 -4.96
N GLU A 153 -8.20 3.05 -4.22
CA GLU A 153 -8.92 4.19 -4.77
C GLU A 153 -9.98 3.83 -5.83
N PHE A 154 -10.55 2.65 -5.72
CA PHE A 154 -11.56 2.09 -6.62
C PHE A 154 -12.81 2.98 -6.78
N ASN A 155 -13.09 3.83 -5.81
CA ASN A 155 -14.21 4.78 -5.83
C ASN A 155 -13.90 6.06 -6.62
N GLY A 156 -12.69 6.20 -7.17
CA GLY A 156 -12.29 7.24 -8.11
C GLY A 156 -12.49 6.84 -9.57
N GLY A 157 -12.46 7.80 -10.47
CA GLY A 157 -12.59 7.56 -11.92
C GLY A 157 -11.29 7.76 -12.70
N TRP A 158 -10.12 7.66 -12.05
CA TRP A 158 -8.81 7.95 -12.65
C TRP A 158 -7.96 6.71 -12.94
N TYR A 159 -8.28 5.57 -12.34
CA TYR A 159 -7.64 4.29 -12.61
C TYR A 159 -8.48 3.40 -13.52
N GLU A 160 -7.83 2.43 -14.18
CA GLU A 160 -8.46 1.44 -15.05
C GLU A 160 -9.43 0.50 -14.29
N TRP A 161 -9.29 0.40 -12.99
CA TRP A 161 -10.19 -0.36 -12.10
C TRP A 161 -11.21 0.52 -11.36
N GLY A 162 -11.21 1.82 -11.66
CA GLY A 162 -12.11 2.79 -11.02
C GLY A 162 -13.52 2.82 -11.60
N THR A 163 -14.33 3.74 -11.10
CA THR A 163 -15.77 3.85 -11.38
C THR A 163 -16.16 4.05 -12.85
N LYS A 164 -15.20 4.42 -13.71
CA LYS A 164 -15.43 4.56 -15.16
C LYS A 164 -15.27 3.25 -15.93
N HIS A 165 -14.65 2.24 -15.33
CA HIS A 165 -14.21 1.03 -16.01
C HIS A 165 -14.72 -0.25 -15.36
N ALA A 166 -15.09 -0.19 -14.07
CA ALA A 166 -15.56 -1.34 -13.31
C ALA A 166 -16.73 -0.97 -12.41
N THR A 167 -17.59 -1.94 -12.14
CA THR A 167 -18.68 -1.82 -11.19
C THR A 167 -18.21 -2.17 -9.77
N ALA A 168 -19.00 -1.79 -8.77
CA ALA A 168 -18.76 -2.21 -7.39
C ALA A 168 -18.82 -3.74 -7.24
N ALA A 169 -19.73 -4.41 -7.98
CA ALA A 169 -19.82 -5.87 -7.97
C ALA A 169 -18.57 -6.54 -8.55
N ASP A 170 -18.01 -6.02 -9.64
CA ASP A 170 -16.74 -6.51 -10.20
C ASP A 170 -15.59 -6.38 -9.22
N PHE A 171 -15.50 -5.23 -8.52
CA PHE A 171 -14.48 -5.00 -7.51
C PHE A 171 -14.59 -6.00 -6.36
N VAL A 172 -15.80 -6.16 -5.80
CA VAL A 172 -16.02 -7.09 -4.68
C VAL A 172 -15.70 -8.53 -5.11
N ALA A 173 -16.19 -8.96 -6.28
CA ALA A 173 -15.93 -10.30 -6.78
C ALA A 173 -14.45 -10.56 -7.01
N ALA A 174 -13.71 -9.61 -7.59
CA ALA A 174 -12.26 -9.74 -7.80
C ALA A 174 -11.50 -9.80 -6.48
N TYR A 175 -11.83 -8.94 -5.53
CA TYR A 175 -11.20 -8.90 -4.21
C TYR A 175 -11.40 -10.22 -3.45
N GLN A 176 -12.64 -10.72 -3.41
CA GLN A 176 -12.98 -12.00 -2.78
C GLN A 176 -12.28 -13.17 -3.45
N HIS A 177 -12.25 -13.19 -4.80
CA HIS A 177 -11.58 -14.24 -5.55
C HIS A 177 -10.08 -14.32 -5.22
N LEU A 178 -9.39 -13.19 -5.20
CA LEU A 178 -7.96 -13.16 -4.83
C LEU A 178 -7.72 -13.68 -3.42
N HIS A 179 -8.49 -13.21 -2.46
CA HIS A 179 -8.42 -13.68 -1.08
C HIS A 179 -8.60 -15.21 -0.99
N ASP A 180 -9.61 -15.75 -1.68
CA ASP A 180 -9.93 -17.18 -1.64
C ASP A 180 -8.84 -18.02 -2.31
N VAL A 181 -8.24 -17.57 -3.41
CA VAL A 181 -7.10 -18.25 -4.05
C VAL A 181 -5.92 -18.32 -3.09
N PHE A 182 -5.59 -17.23 -2.40
CA PHE A 182 -4.53 -17.19 -1.39
C PHE A 182 -4.83 -18.14 -0.21
N ALA A 183 -6.06 -18.14 0.29
CA ALA A 183 -6.49 -19.02 1.37
C ALA A 183 -6.38 -20.50 0.98
N GLN A 184 -6.82 -20.87 -0.23
CA GLN A 184 -6.71 -22.24 -0.77
C GLN A 184 -5.26 -22.72 -0.88
N LEU A 185 -4.32 -21.80 -1.14
CA LEU A 185 -2.89 -22.09 -1.21
C LEU A 185 -2.18 -22.04 0.15
N GLY A 186 -2.91 -21.78 1.25
CA GLY A 186 -2.32 -21.68 2.58
C GLY A 186 -1.41 -20.47 2.77
N VAL A 187 -1.65 -19.39 2.03
CA VAL A 187 -0.88 -18.13 2.12
C VAL A 187 -1.50 -17.25 3.21
N GLY A 188 -1.20 -17.55 4.47
CA GLY A 188 -1.77 -16.88 5.64
C GLY A 188 -1.01 -15.63 6.14
N GLN A 189 0.15 -15.32 5.56
CA GLN A 189 0.99 -14.19 5.97
C GLN A 189 0.61 -12.86 5.32
N VAL A 190 -0.62 -12.72 4.82
CA VAL A 190 -1.13 -11.52 4.18
C VAL A 190 -2.14 -10.81 5.08
N ILE A 191 -1.96 -9.51 5.22
CA ILE A 191 -2.95 -8.59 5.80
C ILE A 191 -3.69 -7.93 4.63
N TRP A 192 -4.99 -8.15 4.53
CA TRP A 192 -5.80 -7.65 3.44
C TRP A 192 -6.34 -6.26 3.73
N VAL A 193 -6.00 -5.31 2.88
CA VAL A 193 -6.36 -3.90 3.04
C VAL A 193 -7.36 -3.48 1.97
N TRP A 194 -8.48 -2.92 2.39
CA TRP A 194 -9.49 -2.34 1.52
C TRP A 194 -9.32 -0.81 1.52
N SER A 195 -8.90 -0.22 0.40
CA SER A 195 -8.37 1.14 0.36
C SER A 195 -9.18 2.08 -0.55
N PRO A 196 -10.26 2.69 -0.04
CA PRO A 196 -10.94 3.76 -0.77
C PRO A 196 -10.13 5.05 -0.75
N ASN A 197 -10.37 5.88 -1.74
CA ASN A 197 -10.09 7.30 -1.64
C ASN A 197 -11.10 7.96 -0.69
N SER A 198 -10.67 8.99 0.03
CA SER A 198 -11.56 9.89 0.74
C SER A 198 -12.73 10.31 -0.16
N ILE A 199 -13.96 10.30 0.37
CA ILE A 199 -15.15 10.74 -0.37
C ILE A 199 -15.22 12.26 -0.54
N ASN A 200 -14.37 13.01 0.12
CA ASN A 200 -14.18 14.43 -0.14
C ASN A 200 -12.98 14.59 -1.12
N PRO A 201 -13.16 15.02 -2.38
CA PRO A 201 -14.31 15.72 -2.95
C PRO A 201 -15.31 14.84 -3.76
N MET A 202 -15.44 13.57 -3.47
CA MET A 202 -16.28 12.63 -4.25
C MET A 202 -17.45 12.04 -3.44
N PRO A 203 -18.35 12.85 -2.86
CA PRO A 203 -19.40 12.39 -1.95
C PRO A 203 -20.45 11.50 -2.64
N ALA A 204 -20.57 11.57 -3.98
CA ALA A 204 -21.57 10.86 -4.75
C ALA A 204 -21.32 9.35 -4.87
N VAL A 205 -20.12 8.86 -4.55
CA VAL A 205 -19.77 7.43 -4.64
C VAL A 205 -19.98 6.77 -3.29
N ALA A 206 -21.04 5.96 -3.18
CA ALA A 206 -21.29 5.17 -1.98
C ALA A 206 -20.24 4.06 -1.82
N LEU A 207 -19.63 3.93 -0.63
CA LEU A 207 -18.57 2.98 -0.36
C LEU A 207 -19.06 1.56 -0.03
N LYS A 208 -20.20 1.44 0.64
CA LYS A 208 -20.73 0.14 1.07
C LYS A 208 -20.86 -0.90 -0.06
N PRO A 209 -21.30 -0.57 -1.29
CA PRO A 209 -21.36 -1.53 -2.39
C PRO A 209 -20.01 -2.13 -2.79
N TYR A 210 -18.91 -1.46 -2.49
CA TYR A 210 -17.54 -1.91 -2.76
C TYR A 210 -16.94 -2.72 -1.61
N TYR A 211 -17.63 -2.90 -0.50
CA TYR A 211 -17.06 -3.58 0.65
C TYR A 211 -17.18 -5.10 0.54
N PRO A 212 -16.06 -5.84 0.49
CA PRO A 212 -16.08 -7.30 0.31
C PRO A 212 -16.64 -8.07 1.50
N GLY A 213 -16.70 -7.44 2.67
CA GLY A 213 -17.14 -8.06 3.92
C GLY A 213 -15.99 -8.26 4.92
N ASP A 214 -16.32 -8.30 6.20
CA ASP A 214 -15.35 -8.39 7.31
C ASP A 214 -14.50 -9.67 7.27
N THR A 215 -14.96 -10.74 6.62
CA THR A 215 -14.22 -11.98 6.46
C THR A 215 -13.02 -11.81 5.52
N TYR A 216 -13.12 -10.89 4.57
CA TYR A 216 -12.12 -10.66 3.52
C TYR A 216 -11.20 -9.48 3.80
N VAL A 217 -11.53 -8.63 4.77
CA VAL A 217 -10.79 -7.39 5.05
C VAL A 217 -10.23 -7.43 6.46
N ASP A 218 -8.94 -7.18 6.60
CA ASP A 218 -8.28 -7.00 7.90
C ASP A 218 -8.22 -5.52 8.29
N TRP A 219 -7.86 -4.65 7.35
CA TRP A 219 -7.71 -3.21 7.54
C TRP A 219 -8.49 -2.40 6.51
N VAL A 220 -9.03 -1.30 6.94
CA VAL A 220 -9.48 -0.23 6.06
C VAL A 220 -8.33 0.75 5.84
N GLY A 221 -8.01 1.06 4.57
CA GLY A 221 -6.96 2.02 4.22
C GLY A 221 -7.55 3.24 3.51
N ILE A 222 -7.53 4.42 4.11
CA ILE A 222 -8.04 5.63 3.45
C ILE A 222 -6.90 6.38 2.79
N VAL A 223 -7.04 6.69 1.50
CA VAL A 223 -6.13 7.55 0.75
C VAL A 223 -6.68 8.96 0.68
N ALA A 224 -5.91 9.94 1.12
CA ALA A 224 -6.27 11.36 0.99
C ALA A 224 -5.03 12.26 1.11
N TYR A 225 -5.06 13.41 0.44
CA TYR A 225 -3.97 14.37 0.41
C TYR A 225 -4.43 15.76 0.81
N TYR A 226 -3.54 16.48 1.50
CA TYR A 226 -3.73 17.89 1.81
C TYR A 226 -3.31 18.73 0.60
N THR A 227 -4.28 19.28 -0.12
CA THR A 227 -4.05 20.06 -1.34
C THR A 227 -4.69 21.46 -1.24
N HIS A 228 -4.32 22.36 -2.15
CA HIS A 228 -4.94 23.67 -2.27
C HIS A 228 -6.41 23.61 -2.72
N LEU A 229 -6.86 22.46 -3.25
CA LEU A 229 -8.23 22.28 -3.74
C LEU A 229 -9.22 21.94 -2.64
N GLU A 230 -8.72 21.55 -1.46
CA GLU A 230 -9.55 21.07 -0.36
C GLU A 230 -9.18 21.77 0.94
N ALA A 231 -10.19 22.12 1.74
CA ALA A 231 -9.96 22.67 3.07
C ALA A 231 -9.32 21.56 3.94
N GLY A 232 -7.99 21.64 4.09
CA GLY A 232 -7.20 20.57 4.62
C GLY A 232 -7.11 20.58 6.14
N THR A 233 -8.10 20.02 6.79
CA THR A 233 -7.91 19.49 8.15
C THR A 233 -8.13 17.98 8.12
N PHE A 234 -7.63 17.28 9.12
CA PHE A 234 -7.90 15.86 9.29
C PHE A 234 -9.42 15.58 9.25
N ASP A 235 -10.20 16.41 9.94
CA ASP A 235 -11.64 16.19 10.03
C ASP A 235 -12.35 16.38 8.69
N THR A 236 -11.94 17.35 7.88
CA THR A 236 -12.53 17.56 6.54
C THR A 236 -12.11 16.46 5.55
N LEU A 237 -10.88 15.93 5.67
CA LEU A 237 -10.39 14.92 4.76
C LEU A 237 -10.88 13.50 5.09
N TYR A 238 -10.91 13.14 6.37
CA TYR A 238 -11.11 11.74 6.77
C TYR A 238 -12.44 11.46 7.43
N THR A 239 -13.00 12.41 8.22
CA THR A 239 -14.20 12.16 9.01
C THR A 239 -15.43 11.79 8.17
N PRO A 240 -15.74 12.46 7.04
CA PRO A 240 -16.88 12.06 6.20
C PRO A 240 -16.78 10.62 5.69
N THR A 241 -15.58 10.21 5.28
CA THR A 241 -15.32 8.86 4.80
C THR A 241 -15.46 7.82 5.92
N LEU A 242 -14.86 8.11 7.08
CA LEU A 242 -14.98 7.25 8.27
C LEU A 242 -16.42 7.12 8.73
N THR A 243 -17.19 8.21 8.75
CA THR A 243 -18.60 8.19 9.12
C THR A 243 -19.40 7.23 8.23
N GLN A 244 -19.14 7.26 6.92
CA GLN A 244 -19.78 6.33 5.99
C GLN A 244 -19.32 4.89 6.24
N ILE A 245 -18.02 4.66 6.39
CA ILE A 245 -17.44 3.32 6.63
C ILE A 245 -17.97 2.69 7.92
N ARG A 246 -18.10 3.47 8.99
CA ARG A 246 -18.61 2.97 10.28
C ARG A 246 -20.07 2.56 10.28
N THR A 247 -20.81 2.80 9.20
CA THR A 247 -22.16 2.25 9.01
C THR A 247 -22.17 0.76 8.64
N PHE A 248 -21.04 0.19 8.21
CA PHE A 248 -20.99 -1.20 7.75
C PHE A 248 -19.79 -2.02 8.24
N THR A 249 -18.74 -1.41 8.79
CA THR A 249 -17.61 -2.15 9.39
C THR A 249 -16.97 -1.40 10.56
N GLN A 250 -16.45 -2.18 11.52
CA GLN A 250 -15.66 -1.69 12.65
C GLN A 250 -14.18 -2.11 12.56
N LYS A 251 -13.72 -2.58 11.40
CA LYS A 251 -12.32 -2.95 11.19
C LYS A 251 -11.39 -1.77 11.51
N PRO A 252 -10.21 -2.02 12.08
CA PRO A 252 -9.22 -0.98 12.30
C PRO A 252 -8.83 -0.35 10.96
N TRP A 253 -8.40 0.89 11.00
CA TRP A 253 -8.08 1.62 9.79
C TRP A 253 -6.74 2.31 9.89
N LEU A 254 -6.13 2.57 8.75
CA LEU A 254 -4.94 3.39 8.61
C LEU A 254 -5.14 4.39 7.48
N ILE A 255 -4.31 5.42 7.48
CA ILE A 255 -4.16 6.29 6.32
C ILE A 255 -3.18 5.60 5.39
N ALA A 256 -3.74 4.97 4.34
CA ALA A 256 -2.98 4.11 3.45
C ALA A 256 -2.01 4.87 2.55
N GLU A 257 -2.30 6.12 2.27
CA GLU A 257 -1.40 7.03 1.56
C GLU A 257 -1.82 8.48 1.83
N THR A 258 -0.86 9.33 2.12
CA THR A 258 -1.09 10.77 2.34
C THR A 258 0.16 11.60 2.07
N GLY A 259 -0.05 12.88 1.91
CA GLY A 259 0.98 13.89 1.80
C GLY A 259 0.36 15.28 1.87
N SER A 260 1.19 16.30 1.96
CA SER A 260 0.76 17.70 1.87
C SER A 260 1.56 18.42 0.79
N GLU A 261 0.87 19.22 -0.03
CA GLU A 261 1.52 20.08 -1.02
C GLU A 261 2.50 21.04 -0.37
N PRO A 262 3.60 21.42 -1.05
CA PRO A 262 4.47 22.47 -0.58
C PRO A 262 3.71 23.77 -0.36
N GLY A 263 4.07 24.52 0.67
CA GLY A 263 3.49 25.81 0.99
C GLY A 263 3.37 26.07 2.48
N ALA A 264 2.90 27.24 2.82
CA ALA A 264 2.85 27.72 4.21
C ALA A 264 1.97 26.85 5.15
N ARG A 265 1.03 26.09 4.58
CA ARG A 265 0.16 25.18 5.33
C ARG A 265 0.81 23.86 5.73
N LYS A 266 1.78 23.37 4.95
CA LYS A 266 2.33 22.01 5.09
C LYS A 266 2.79 21.68 6.51
N PRO A 267 3.50 22.56 7.24
CA PRO A 267 3.87 22.29 8.63
C PRO A 267 2.66 22.06 9.55
N ALA A 268 1.60 22.84 9.38
CA ALA A 268 0.37 22.69 10.16
C ALA A 268 -0.43 21.44 9.77
N ASP A 269 -0.48 21.10 8.48
CA ASP A 269 -1.12 19.89 7.97
C ASP A 269 -0.44 18.64 8.57
N ILE A 270 0.89 18.59 8.59
CA ILE A 270 1.69 17.52 9.20
C ILE A 270 1.37 17.37 10.70
N ALA A 271 1.40 18.46 11.44
CA ALA A 271 1.12 18.46 12.87
C ALA A 271 -0.33 18.01 13.15
N ASN A 272 -1.29 18.50 12.36
CA ASN A 272 -2.71 18.14 12.46
C ASN A 272 -2.93 16.65 12.19
N LEU A 273 -2.34 16.12 11.11
CA LEU A 273 -2.39 14.69 10.77
C LEU A 273 -1.90 13.83 11.94
N ALA A 274 -0.67 14.05 12.36
CA ALA A 274 -0.01 13.22 13.36
C ALA A 274 -0.74 13.25 14.70
N ALA A 275 -1.17 14.44 15.17
CA ALA A 275 -1.91 14.59 16.42
C ALA A 275 -3.28 13.87 16.38
N ASN A 276 -3.95 13.90 15.23
CA ASN A 276 -5.24 13.23 15.08
C ASN A 276 -5.14 11.71 14.99
N VAL A 277 -4.11 11.18 14.34
CA VAL A 277 -3.83 9.74 14.32
C VAL A 277 -3.60 9.21 15.74
N ILE A 278 -2.81 9.93 16.54
CA ILE A 278 -2.52 9.54 17.92
C ILE A 278 -3.78 9.51 18.81
N LYS A 279 -4.70 10.43 18.61
CA LYS A 279 -5.94 10.52 19.41
C LYS A 279 -6.95 9.41 19.14
N ARG A 280 -6.81 8.68 18.02
CA ARG A 280 -7.78 7.67 17.60
C ARG A 280 -7.26 6.25 17.83
N PRO A 281 -7.83 5.51 18.80
CA PRO A 281 -7.34 4.16 19.14
C PRO A 281 -7.55 3.16 18.01
N ASP A 282 -8.54 3.36 17.14
CA ASP A 282 -8.86 2.51 15.98
C ASP A 282 -8.04 2.86 14.73
N CYS A 283 -7.31 3.98 14.74
CA CYS A 283 -6.40 4.38 13.68
C CYS A 283 -5.01 3.76 13.92
N LEU A 284 -4.57 2.93 12.99
CA LEU A 284 -3.31 2.18 13.11
C LEU A 284 -2.07 3.02 12.83
N GLY A 285 -2.18 4.11 12.09
CA GLY A 285 -1.06 4.94 11.66
C GLY A 285 -1.29 5.57 10.29
N PHE A 286 -0.21 5.95 9.64
CA PHE A 286 -0.26 6.52 8.29
C PHE A 286 0.96 6.13 7.46
N ILE A 287 0.80 6.17 6.13
CA ILE A 287 1.89 6.06 5.14
C ILE A 287 2.05 7.42 4.47
N TRP A 288 3.22 8.02 4.64
CA TRP A 288 3.54 9.28 3.97
C TRP A 288 4.14 9.03 2.59
N PHE A 289 3.56 9.65 1.56
CA PHE A 289 4.07 9.59 0.19
C PHE A 289 5.27 10.54 0.04
N ASN A 290 6.48 10.00 0.31
CA ASN A 290 7.72 10.78 0.35
C ASN A 290 8.42 10.86 -1.01
N ILE A 291 7.68 11.27 -2.04
CA ILE A 291 8.13 11.28 -3.43
C ILE A 291 7.94 12.69 -4.02
N ASN A 292 8.83 13.07 -4.93
CA ASN A 292 8.67 14.28 -5.74
C ASN A 292 8.21 13.86 -7.14
N LYS A 293 6.92 14.01 -7.40
CA LYS A 293 6.30 13.57 -8.64
C LYS A 293 5.48 14.69 -9.28
N GLU A 294 4.17 14.79 -9.08
CA GLU A 294 3.36 15.91 -9.58
C GLU A 294 3.64 17.21 -8.82
N THR A 295 3.97 17.07 -7.54
CA THR A 295 4.48 18.09 -6.65
C THR A 295 5.46 17.47 -5.66
N ASN A 296 6.17 18.28 -4.88
CA ASN A 296 7.11 17.76 -3.90
C ASN A 296 6.41 17.37 -2.60
N TRP A 297 5.91 16.13 -2.55
CA TRP A 297 5.26 15.58 -1.36
C TRP A 297 6.21 15.31 -0.20
N ARG A 298 7.53 15.24 -0.44
CA ARG A 298 8.53 14.86 0.58
C ARG A 298 8.45 15.72 1.82
N ILE A 299 8.82 15.12 2.96
CA ILE A 299 8.84 15.79 4.26
C ILE A 299 9.79 16.99 4.29
N ASP A 300 10.78 16.99 3.43
CA ASP A 300 11.84 18.01 3.34
C ASP A 300 11.66 18.98 2.16
N SER A 301 10.44 19.17 1.68
CA SER A 301 10.16 20.17 0.64
C SER A 301 10.54 21.59 1.04
N ASP A 302 10.57 21.87 2.32
CA ASP A 302 11.11 23.05 2.97
C ASP A 302 11.53 22.76 4.42
N PRO A 303 12.40 23.62 5.03
CA PRO A 303 12.90 23.37 6.39
C PRO A 303 11.84 23.35 7.48
N GLN A 304 10.73 24.11 7.32
CA GLN A 304 9.66 24.19 8.31
C GLN A 304 8.80 22.92 8.27
N ALA A 305 8.51 22.41 7.07
CA ALA A 305 7.83 21.11 6.91
C ALA A 305 8.64 19.99 7.54
N LEU A 306 9.95 19.94 7.28
CA LEU A 306 10.84 18.93 7.88
C LEU A 306 10.85 19.03 9.42
N SER A 307 10.99 20.24 9.96
CA SER A 307 10.97 20.46 11.43
C SER A 307 9.65 19.99 12.03
N SER A 308 8.52 20.32 11.41
CA SER A 308 7.19 19.90 11.86
C SER A 308 7.03 18.38 11.82
N PHE A 309 7.50 17.73 10.74
CA PHE A 309 7.43 16.27 10.62
C PHE A 309 8.27 15.58 11.68
N LYS A 310 9.51 16.02 11.85
CA LYS A 310 10.43 15.50 12.87
C LYS A 310 9.81 15.61 14.28
N GLN A 311 9.25 16.76 14.62
CA GLN A 311 8.58 16.97 15.89
C GLN A 311 7.35 16.07 16.04
N ALA A 312 6.51 15.96 15.02
CA ALA A 312 5.28 15.18 15.05
C ALA A 312 5.53 13.69 15.28
N VAL A 313 6.52 13.11 14.59
CA VAL A 313 6.84 11.68 14.72
C VAL A 313 7.77 11.36 15.88
N SER A 314 8.32 12.35 16.58
CA SER A 314 9.11 12.13 17.79
C SER A 314 8.29 11.53 18.94
N ASP A 315 6.97 11.64 18.89
CA ASP A 315 6.09 11.02 19.87
C ASP A 315 6.36 9.50 19.95
N GLY A 316 6.57 9.01 21.17
CA GLY A 316 6.92 7.60 21.42
C GLY A 316 5.82 6.59 21.05
N ARG A 317 4.62 7.07 20.71
CA ARG A 317 3.52 6.24 20.21
C ARG A 317 3.65 5.91 18.73
N TYR A 318 4.51 6.61 17.96
CA TYR A 318 4.87 6.23 16.60
C TYR A 318 6.05 5.29 16.58
N GLY A 319 5.97 4.31 15.73
CA GLY A 319 7.02 3.32 15.54
C GLY A 319 7.05 2.29 16.68
N PHE A 320 7.20 1.05 16.31
CA PHE A 320 7.38 -0.11 17.19
C PHE A 320 8.13 -1.18 16.40
N ASP A 321 8.66 -2.17 17.09
CA ASP A 321 9.26 -3.31 16.44
C ASP A 321 8.17 -4.22 15.88
N VAL A 322 8.06 -4.28 14.54
CA VAL A 322 7.06 -5.13 13.87
C VAL A 322 7.29 -6.62 14.09
N LYS A 323 8.47 -7.02 14.59
CA LYS A 323 8.79 -8.41 14.95
C LYS A 323 8.36 -8.74 16.38
N SER A 324 8.03 -7.71 17.17
CA SER A 324 7.53 -7.80 18.55
C SER A 324 6.51 -6.69 18.82
N PRO A 325 5.38 -6.68 18.10
CA PRO A 325 4.41 -5.59 18.10
C PRO A 325 3.62 -5.47 19.40
#